data_cc14cdba62bec544095f1e9120880b57
#
_entry.id   cc14cdba62bec544095f1e9120880b57
#
_cell.length_a   1.000
_cell.length_b   1.000
_cell.length_c   1.000
_cell.angle_alpha   90.00
_cell.angle_beta   90.00
_cell.angle_gamma   90.00
#
_symmetry.space_group_name_H-M   'P 1'
#
loop_
_entity.id
_entity.type
_entity.pdbx_description
1 polymer ?
#
loop_
_entity_poly.entity_id
_entity_poly.type
_entity_poly.pdbx_seq_one_letter_code
_entity_poly.pdbx_strand_id
1 'polypeptide(L)'
;VDPRSLGRVRLEWAPSADGLPDPGEIVWTWVPYEENDGRGKDRPVLIVSAGRSGLLGVQLTSKDHDGDADHVSIGTGAWDSAHRESWARLDRVFRVDASSVRREAAFLPEKTYRRVAKTLASRYGWTVV
;
A
#
# COMPACT_ATOMS: atom_id res chain seq x y z
N VAL A 1 7.70 -9.84 -2.51
CA VAL A 1 8.89 -9.80 -1.64
C VAL A 1 8.52 -10.25 -0.22
N ASP A 2 9.42 -10.92 0.45
CA ASP A 2 9.21 -11.31 1.83
C ASP A 2 9.39 -10.09 2.75
N PRO A 3 8.33 -9.61 3.41
CA PRO A 3 8.44 -8.41 4.24
C PRO A 3 9.43 -8.56 5.40
N ARG A 4 9.61 -9.77 5.91
CA ARG A 4 10.53 -10.00 7.04
C ARG A 4 11.99 -9.97 6.62
N SER A 5 12.28 -10.13 5.33
CA SER A 5 13.66 -10.10 4.83
C SER A 5 14.13 -8.69 4.49
N LEU A 6 13.27 -7.68 4.55
CA LEU A 6 13.59 -6.31 4.18
C LEU A 6 14.40 -5.56 5.23
N GLY A 7 14.54 -6.11 6.43
CA GLY A 7 15.27 -5.45 7.52
C GLY A 7 14.51 -4.27 8.09
N ARG A 8 15.20 -3.15 8.25
CA ARG A 8 14.60 -1.93 8.83
C ARG A 8 13.80 -1.18 7.78
N VAL A 9 12.47 -1.17 7.94
CA VAL A 9 11.57 -0.40 7.11
C VAL A 9 10.96 0.72 7.96
N ARG A 10 11.02 1.95 7.44
CA ARG A 10 10.40 3.11 8.09
C ARG A 10 9.06 3.39 7.43
N LEU A 11 8.04 3.52 8.26
CA LEU A 11 6.69 3.84 7.85
C LEU A 11 6.41 5.29 8.29
N GLU A 12 6.45 6.21 7.33
CA GLU A 12 6.31 7.64 7.60
C GLU A 12 5.35 8.25 6.60
N TRP A 13 4.31 8.93 7.10
CA TRP A 13 3.41 9.69 6.25
C TRP A 13 4.10 11.01 5.91
N ALA A 14 4.56 11.12 4.67
CA ALA A 14 5.41 12.23 4.26
C ALA A 14 5.09 12.65 2.82
N PRO A 15 3.90 13.22 2.57
CA PRO A 15 3.56 13.68 1.23
C PRO A 15 4.52 14.79 0.81
N SER A 16 4.99 14.71 -0.42
CA SER A 16 5.98 15.63 -0.95
C SER A 16 5.67 15.90 -2.43
N ALA A 17 6.12 17.01 -2.95
CA ALA A 17 5.92 17.37 -4.35
C ALA A 17 7.16 17.05 -5.19
N ASP A 18 7.86 15.97 -4.90
CA ASP A 18 9.12 15.61 -5.55
C ASP A 18 8.95 14.80 -6.85
N GLY A 19 7.72 14.58 -7.29
CA GLY A 19 7.45 13.84 -8.52
C GLY A 19 7.46 12.33 -8.37
N LEU A 20 7.77 11.80 -7.19
CA LEU A 20 7.77 10.38 -6.89
C LEU A 20 6.58 10.04 -6.01
N PRO A 21 6.05 8.80 -6.09
CA PRO A 21 5.00 8.37 -5.16
C PRO A 21 5.49 8.40 -3.72
N ASP A 22 4.67 8.94 -2.82
CA ASP A 22 5.01 9.09 -1.41
C ASP A 22 4.23 8.12 -0.54
N PRO A 23 4.74 7.78 0.66
CA PRO A 23 3.96 7.02 1.63
C PRO A 23 2.62 7.69 1.92
N GLY A 24 1.54 6.92 1.86
CA GLY A 24 0.18 7.42 1.99
C GLY A 24 -0.51 7.68 0.66
N GLU A 25 0.25 7.72 -0.42
CA GLU A 25 -0.33 7.87 -1.76
C GLU A 25 -0.87 6.54 -2.28
N ILE A 26 -2.00 6.58 -2.98
CA ILE A 26 -2.56 5.41 -3.65
C ILE A 26 -2.33 5.58 -5.13
N VAL A 27 -1.67 4.60 -5.74
CA VAL A 27 -1.36 4.59 -7.17
C VAL A 27 -1.97 3.35 -7.82
N TRP A 28 -2.17 3.39 -9.12
CA TRP A 28 -2.61 2.23 -9.89
C TRP A 28 -1.42 1.62 -10.59
N THR A 29 -1.27 0.31 -10.43
CA THR A 29 -0.18 -0.43 -11.07
C THR A 29 -0.58 -1.88 -11.30
N TRP A 30 0.11 -2.53 -12.21
CA TRP A 30 -0.09 -3.94 -12.48
C TRP A 30 0.47 -4.77 -11.32
N VAL A 31 -0.36 -5.66 -10.77
CA VAL A 31 -0.01 -6.52 -9.64
C VAL A 31 -0.11 -7.96 -10.10
N PRO A 32 0.99 -8.74 -10.06
CA PRO A 32 0.94 -10.14 -10.44
C PRO A 32 0.07 -10.93 -9.45
N TYR A 33 -0.62 -11.96 -9.96
CA TYR A 33 -1.35 -12.88 -9.09
C TYR A 33 -0.37 -13.66 -8.21
N GLU A 34 -0.86 -14.19 -7.10
CA GLU A 34 -0.02 -14.93 -6.15
C GLU A 34 0.66 -16.14 -6.79
N GLU A 35 0.03 -16.75 -7.78
CA GLU A 35 0.57 -17.90 -8.51
C GLU A 35 1.86 -17.54 -9.27
N ASN A 36 2.09 -16.23 -9.51
CA ASN A 36 3.28 -15.72 -10.17
C ASN A 36 3.58 -16.44 -11.50
N ASP A 37 2.54 -16.63 -12.30
CA ASP A 37 2.60 -17.35 -13.58
C ASP A 37 2.63 -16.40 -14.79
N GLY A 38 2.96 -15.14 -14.58
CA GLY A 38 2.97 -14.11 -15.62
C GLY A 38 1.65 -13.37 -15.77
N ARG A 39 0.62 -13.78 -15.07
CA ARG A 39 -0.68 -13.09 -15.08
C ARG A 39 -0.80 -12.15 -13.91
N GLY A 40 -1.63 -11.14 -14.08
CA GLY A 40 -1.89 -10.17 -13.04
C GLY A 40 -3.04 -9.26 -13.41
N LYS A 41 -3.21 -8.17 -12.66
CA LYS A 41 -4.29 -7.23 -12.88
C LYS A 41 -3.84 -5.84 -12.43
N ASP A 42 -4.32 -4.81 -13.13
CA ASP A 42 -4.17 -3.43 -12.70
C ASP A 42 -4.99 -3.22 -11.42
N ARG A 43 -4.35 -2.72 -10.35
CA ARG A 43 -4.99 -2.56 -9.04
C ARG A 43 -4.54 -1.28 -8.38
N PRO A 44 -5.38 -0.70 -7.49
CA PRO A 44 -4.90 0.37 -6.62
C PRO A 44 -3.97 -0.23 -5.55
N VAL A 45 -2.86 0.46 -5.30
CA VAL A 45 -1.82 0.06 -4.36
C VAL A 45 -1.51 1.24 -3.46
N LEU A 46 -1.53 1.01 -2.15
CA LEU A 46 -1.13 2.02 -1.17
C LEU A 46 0.38 1.95 -1.00
N ILE A 47 1.07 3.06 -1.24
CA ILE A 47 2.49 3.17 -0.96
C ILE A 47 2.65 3.32 0.55
N VAL A 48 3.38 2.42 1.17
CA VAL A 48 3.55 2.40 2.63
C VAL A 48 4.94 2.85 3.06
N SER A 49 5.95 2.72 2.20
CA SER A 49 7.30 3.16 2.52
C SER A 49 8.05 3.57 1.26
N ALA A 50 8.93 4.55 1.40
CA ALA A 50 9.83 4.99 0.35
C ALA A 50 11.19 5.25 0.99
N GLY A 51 12.13 4.33 0.86
CA GLY A 51 13.43 4.45 1.51
C GLY A 51 14.43 3.51 0.88
N ARG A 52 15.34 2.98 1.69
CA ARG A 52 16.42 2.10 1.21
C ARG A 52 15.91 0.86 0.50
N SER A 53 14.77 0.34 0.92
CA SER A 53 14.16 -0.84 0.29
C SER A 53 13.40 -0.49 -1.00
N GLY A 54 13.41 0.78 -1.42
CA GLY A 54 12.64 1.27 -2.56
C GLY A 54 11.20 1.59 -2.15
N LEU A 55 10.33 1.72 -3.14
CA LEU A 55 8.92 1.93 -2.88
C LEU A 55 8.28 0.60 -2.53
N LEU A 56 7.62 0.55 -1.38
CA LEU A 56 6.88 -0.62 -0.94
C LEU A 56 5.39 -0.30 -0.93
N GLY A 57 4.59 -1.24 -1.41
CA GLY A 57 3.15 -1.05 -1.47
C GLY A 57 2.37 -2.29 -1.08
N VAL A 58 1.12 -2.07 -0.70
CA VAL A 58 0.15 -3.13 -0.44
C VAL A 58 -1.07 -2.91 -1.32
N GLN A 59 -1.64 -3.99 -1.83
CA GLN A 59 -2.81 -3.86 -2.71
C GLN A 59 -4.06 -3.51 -1.92
N LEU A 60 -4.97 -2.81 -2.59
CA LEU A 60 -6.28 -2.50 -2.06
C LEU A 60 -7.33 -3.36 -2.75
N THR A 61 -8.42 -3.62 -2.04
CA THR A 61 -9.58 -4.33 -2.60
C THR A 61 -10.85 -3.66 -2.10
N SER A 62 -11.89 -3.67 -2.92
CA SER A 62 -13.21 -3.21 -2.52
C SER A 62 -14.11 -4.36 -2.08
N LYS A 63 -13.61 -5.59 -2.13
CA LYS A 63 -14.32 -6.76 -1.62
C LYS A 63 -14.27 -6.73 -0.10
N ASP A 64 -15.42 -6.96 0.56
CA ASP A 64 -15.54 -6.91 2.01
C ASP A 64 -14.62 -7.93 2.70
N HIS A 65 -13.75 -7.43 3.58
CA HIS A 65 -12.84 -8.22 4.40
C HIS A 65 -12.96 -7.86 5.88
N ASP A 66 -14.13 -7.36 6.29
CA ASP A 66 -14.37 -6.99 7.67
C ASP A 66 -14.15 -8.21 8.59
N GLY A 67 -13.38 -8.00 9.65
CA GLY A 67 -13.00 -9.08 10.57
C GLY A 67 -11.84 -9.96 10.10
N ASP A 68 -11.31 -9.72 8.90
CA ASP A 68 -10.16 -10.48 8.38
C ASP A 68 -8.87 -9.87 8.92
N ALA A 69 -8.07 -10.68 9.64
CA ALA A 69 -6.83 -10.21 10.28
C ALA A 69 -5.75 -9.75 9.28
N ASP A 70 -5.84 -10.17 8.01
CA ASP A 70 -4.87 -9.78 6.98
C ASP A 70 -5.25 -8.49 6.27
N HIS A 71 -6.38 -7.89 6.60
CA HIS A 71 -6.88 -6.69 5.93
C HIS A 71 -7.24 -5.60 6.93
N VAL A 72 -7.01 -4.35 6.53
CA VAL A 72 -7.39 -3.17 7.30
C VAL A 72 -8.29 -2.30 6.44
N SER A 73 -9.47 -1.94 6.95
CA SER A 73 -10.36 -1.00 6.26
C SER A 73 -9.71 0.38 6.23
N ILE A 74 -9.73 1.00 5.05
CA ILE A 74 -9.20 2.35 4.84
C ILE A 74 -10.28 3.35 4.42
N GLY A 75 -11.55 2.93 4.40
CA GLY A 75 -12.66 3.80 4.05
C GLY A 75 -12.79 3.99 2.55
N THR A 76 -13.38 5.10 2.16
CA THR A 76 -13.65 5.44 0.76
C THR A 76 -12.81 6.63 0.33
N GLY A 77 -12.60 6.79 -0.98
CA GLY A 77 -11.87 7.93 -1.50
C GLY A 77 -11.76 7.92 -3.02
N ALA A 78 -11.00 8.89 -3.54
CA ALA A 78 -10.89 9.13 -4.97
C ALA A 78 -10.16 8.02 -5.73
N TRP A 79 -9.50 7.10 -5.05
CA TRP A 79 -8.82 5.98 -5.69
C TRP A 79 -9.80 4.97 -6.30
N ASP A 80 -11.06 4.98 -5.88
CA ASP A 80 -12.11 4.15 -6.45
C ASP A 80 -13.18 5.07 -7.02
N SER A 81 -13.39 5.01 -8.33
CA SER A 81 -14.37 5.85 -9.01
C SER A 81 -15.80 5.64 -8.49
N ALA A 82 -16.11 4.48 -7.97
CA ALA A 82 -17.41 4.18 -7.36
C ALA A 82 -17.48 4.56 -5.87
N HIS A 83 -16.40 5.08 -5.29
CA HIS A 83 -16.30 5.47 -3.89
C HIS A 83 -16.69 4.35 -2.93
N ARG A 84 -16.35 3.10 -3.26
CA ARG A 84 -16.62 1.95 -2.40
C ARG A 84 -15.62 1.90 -1.25
N GLU A 85 -16.03 1.32 -0.14
CA GLU A 85 -15.10 1.04 0.95
C GLU A 85 -14.01 0.10 0.46
N SER A 86 -12.78 0.37 0.90
CA SER A 86 -11.62 -0.40 0.48
C SER A 86 -10.87 -0.94 1.69
N TRP A 87 -10.15 -2.03 1.47
CA TRP A 87 -9.31 -2.67 2.50
C TRP A 87 -7.90 -2.82 1.95
N ALA A 88 -6.91 -2.55 2.81
CA ALA A 88 -5.51 -2.79 2.49
C ALA A 88 -5.13 -4.21 2.91
N ARG A 89 -4.56 -4.97 1.98
CA ARG A 89 -4.10 -6.33 2.26
C ARG A 89 -2.67 -6.30 2.79
N LEU A 90 -2.46 -6.80 4.00
CA LEU A 90 -1.19 -6.65 4.71
C LEU A 90 -0.30 -7.89 4.68
N ASP A 91 -0.80 -9.04 4.27
CA ASP A 91 -0.02 -10.27 4.20
C ASP A 91 0.84 -10.38 2.95
N ARG A 92 0.79 -9.37 2.07
CA ARG A 92 1.57 -9.35 0.84
C ARG A 92 2.06 -7.93 0.56
N VAL A 93 3.37 -7.78 0.44
CA VAL A 93 4.02 -6.49 0.18
C VAL A 93 4.81 -6.58 -1.12
N PHE A 94 4.73 -5.53 -1.95
CA PHE A 94 5.44 -5.48 -3.24
C PHE A 94 6.46 -4.36 -3.25
N ARG A 95 7.52 -4.55 -4.06
CA ARG A 95 8.27 -3.42 -4.56
C ARG A 95 7.53 -2.81 -5.73
N VAL A 96 7.40 -1.49 -5.72
CA VAL A 96 6.67 -0.74 -6.74
C VAL A 96 7.67 0.01 -7.59
N ASP A 97 7.56 -0.15 -8.92
CA ASP A 97 8.37 0.59 -9.87
C ASP A 97 7.70 1.94 -10.13
N ALA A 98 8.34 3.02 -9.71
CA ALA A 98 7.80 4.37 -9.85
C ALA A 98 7.51 4.74 -11.30
N SER A 99 8.22 4.16 -12.27
CA SER A 99 8.02 4.45 -13.70
C SER A 99 6.80 3.74 -14.27
N SER A 100 6.24 2.77 -13.55
CA SER A 100 5.14 1.93 -14.03
C SER A 100 3.81 2.24 -13.37
N VAL A 101 3.75 3.25 -12.52
CA VAL A 101 2.52 3.59 -11.80
C VAL A 101 1.74 4.69 -12.49
N ARG A 102 0.42 4.63 -12.36
CA ARG A 102 -0.47 5.71 -12.75
C ARG A 102 -0.90 6.45 -11.48
N ARG A 103 -0.58 7.72 -11.41
CA ARG A 103 -0.86 8.56 -10.25
C ARG A 103 -2.10 9.39 -10.53
N GLU A 104 -3.04 9.37 -9.60
CA GLU A 104 -4.30 10.11 -9.72
C GLU A 104 -4.50 11.08 -8.55
N ALA A 105 -3.42 11.47 -7.89
CA ALA A 105 -3.42 12.40 -6.76
C ALA A 105 -4.34 11.95 -5.62
N ALA A 106 -4.39 10.65 -5.36
CA ALA A 106 -5.19 10.09 -4.29
C ALA A 106 -4.30 9.76 -3.08
N PHE A 107 -4.68 10.27 -1.91
CA PHE A 107 -3.90 10.10 -0.68
C PHE A 107 -4.82 9.65 0.44
N LEU A 108 -4.30 8.81 1.33
CA LEU A 108 -4.97 8.54 2.59
C LEU A 108 -4.79 9.72 3.54
N PRO A 109 -5.78 10.01 4.40
CA PRO A 109 -5.53 10.88 5.55
C PRO A 109 -4.43 10.29 6.43
N GLU A 110 -3.64 11.14 7.08
CA GLU A 110 -2.55 10.69 7.94
C GLU A 110 -3.02 9.69 8.99
N LYS A 111 -4.15 9.95 9.62
CA LYS A 111 -4.73 9.07 10.65
C LYS A 111 -4.98 7.66 10.13
N THR A 112 -5.52 7.55 8.93
CA THR A 112 -5.79 6.25 8.30
C THR A 112 -4.49 5.55 7.93
N TYR A 113 -3.53 6.28 7.35
CA TYR A 113 -2.21 5.73 7.05
C TYR A 113 -1.53 5.19 8.31
N ARG A 114 -1.58 5.95 9.43
CA ARG A 114 -0.96 5.51 10.67
C ARG A 114 -1.58 4.22 11.21
N ARG A 115 -2.87 4.03 11.01
CA ARG A 115 -3.55 2.79 11.42
C ARG A 115 -3.00 1.59 10.64
N VAL A 116 -2.83 1.74 9.33
CA VAL A 116 -2.21 0.71 8.48
C VAL A 116 -0.76 0.48 8.91
N ALA A 117 -0.02 1.56 9.12
CA ALA A 117 1.40 1.50 9.49
C ALA A 117 1.62 0.77 10.81
N LYS A 118 0.78 1.05 11.82
CA LYS A 118 0.89 0.36 13.11
C LYS A 118 0.66 -1.14 12.97
N THR A 119 -0.28 -1.54 12.14
CA THR A 119 -0.56 -2.97 11.90
C THR A 119 0.61 -3.64 11.18
N LEU A 120 1.19 -2.97 10.19
CA LEU A 120 2.38 -3.48 9.49
C LEU A 120 3.57 -3.59 10.44
N ALA A 121 3.79 -2.58 11.30
CA ALA A 121 4.88 -2.58 12.27
C ALA A 121 4.74 -3.74 13.24
N SER A 122 3.54 -3.98 13.76
CA SER A 122 3.25 -5.11 14.64
C SER A 122 3.49 -6.45 13.95
N ARG A 123 3.14 -6.54 12.69
CA ARG A 123 3.23 -7.79 11.93
C ARG A 123 4.67 -8.14 11.52
N TYR A 124 5.46 -7.14 11.11
CA TYR A 124 6.77 -7.36 10.50
C TYR A 124 7.94 -6.75 11.27
N GLY A 125 7.68 -6.11 12.40
CA GLY A 125 8.74 -5.47 13.18
C GLY A 125 9.27 -4.18 12.57
N TRP A 126 8.50 -3.53 11.71
CA TRP A 126 8.87 -2.27 11.08
C TRP A 126 8.67 -1.09 12.03
N THR A 127 9.26 0.05 11.71
CA THR A 127 9.21 1.24 12.56
C THR A 127 8.24 2.27 12.03
N VAL A 128 7.30 2.70 12.87
CA VAL A 128 6.41 3.83 12.58
C VAL A 128 7.08 5.12 13.06
N VAL A 129 7.15 6.09 12.16
CA VAL A 129 7.78 7.39 12.43
C VAL A 129 6.74 8.50 12.52
#